data_4118b0f9216b188dfb21fa480a41264b
#
_entry.id   4118b0f9216b188dfb21fa480a41264b
#
_cell.length_a   1.000
_cell.length_b   1.000
_cell.length_c   1.000
_cell.angle_alpha   90.00
_cell.angle_beta   90.00
_cell.angle_gamma   90.00
#
_symmetry.space_group_name_H-M   'P 1'
#
loop_
_entity.id
_entity.type
_entity.pdbx_description
1 polymer ?
#
loop_
_entity_poly.entity_id
_entity_poly.type
_entity_poly.pdbx_seq_one_letter_code
_entity_poly.pdbx_strand_id
1 'polypeptide(L)'
;MASEPMIPAAHPDTVADAAATPEREMPWKELGLKADEYESIRELLGRRPTNAELAMYSVMWSEHCSYKSSKIHLRQFGAKTTPEMREHLLVGMGENAGVVDIGDGWAVTYKVESHNHPSYVEPYQGAATGVGGIVRDIISMGARPVAVMDQLRFGAVDHPDTARVVHGVVAGVGTYGNSLGLPNIGGETEFDS
;
A
#
# COMPACT_ATOMS: atom_id res chain seq x y z
N MET A 1 -33.08 2.55 32.50
CA MET A 1 -31.75 2.40 31.90
C MET A 1 -31.50 0.89 31.78
N ALA A 2 -31.71 0.33 30.61
CA ALA A 2 -31.42 -1.08 30.31
C ALA A 2 -29.91 -1.19 30.12
N SER A 3 -29.26 -2.05 30.90
CA SER A 3 -27.84 -2.39 30.73
C SER A 3 -27.66 -3.07 29.39
N GLU A 4 -26.81 -2.51 28.53
CA GLU A 4 -26.35 -3.20 27.33
C GLU A 4 -25.75 -4.57 27.71
N PRO A 5 -26.07 -5.64 26.97
CA PRO A 5 -25.48 -6.94 27.23
C PRO A 5 -23.97 -6.83 27.00
N MET A 6 -23.18 -7.01 28.07
CA MET A 6 -21.73 -7.20 27.98
C MET A 6 -21.47 -8.39 27.04
N ILE A 7 -20.93 -8.14 25.85
CA ILE A 7 -20.40 -9.20 24.99
C ILE A 7 -19.28 -9.87 25.78
N PRO A 8 -19.36 -11.16 26.10
CA PRO A 8 -18.28 -11.84 26.80
C PRO A 8 -17.02 -11.70 25.96
N ALA A 9 -15.94 -11.22 26.56
CA ALA A 9 -14.65 -11.18 25.90
C ALA A 9 -14.32 -12.57 25.36
N ALA A 10 -14.32 -12.74 24.06
CA ALA A 10 -13.96 -14.00 23.44
C ALA A 10 -12.54 -14.34 23.90
N HIS A 11 -12.35 -15.52 24.52
CA HIS A 11 -11.02 -15.97 24.89
C HIS A 11 -10.12 -15.92 23.66
N PRO A 12 -8.92 -15.38 23.76
CA PRO A 12 -7.99 -15.33 22.65
C PRO A 12 -7.71 -16.76 22.16
N ASP A 13 -7.77 -16.97 20.84
CA ASP A 13 -7.43 -18.24 20.22
C ASP A 13 -5.92 -18.48 20.36
N THR A 14 -5.52 -19.31 21.30
CA THR A 14 -4.12 -19.53 21.63
C THR A 14 -3.44 -20.55 20.70
N VAL A 15 -2.11 -20.61 20.74
CA VAL A 15 -1.34 -21.63 20.01
C VAL A 15 -1.71 -23.05 20.48
N ALA A 16 -1.96 -23.23 21.78
CA ALA A 16 -2.42 -24.50 22.33
C ALA A 16 -3.80 -24.90 21.78
N ASP A 17 -4.74 -23.94 21.72
CA ASP A 17 -6.05 -24.17 21.12
C ASP A 17 -5.94 -24.53 19.63
N ALA A 18 -5.06 -23.82 18.91
CA ALA A 18 -4.82 -24.07 17.50
C ALA A 18 -4.26 -25.47 17.24
N ALA A 19 -3.37 -25.96 18.09
CA ALA A 19 -2.84 -27.31 18.01
C ALA A 19 -3.87 -28.38 18.41
N ALA A 20 -4.71 -28.09 19.39
CA ALA A 20 -5.74 -29.02 19.89
C ALA A 20 -6.97 -29.12 18.95
N THR A 21 -7.17 -28.15 18.07
CA THR A 21 -8.34 -28.10 17.17
C THR A 21 -7.95 -27.95 15.69
N PRO A 22 -7.18 -28.88 15.11
CA PRO A 22 -6.64 -28.77 13.75
C PRO A 22 -7.71 -28.67 12.67
N GLU A 23 -8.90 -29.26 12.91
CA GLU A 23 -10.01 -29.28 11.94
C GLU A 23 -10.98 -28.10 12.07
N ARG A 24 -10.69 -27.16 12.97
CA ARG A 24 -11.53 -25.96 13.09
C ARG A 24 -11.49 -25.16 11.80
N GLU A 25 -12.66 -24.86 11.26
CA GLU A 25 -12.80 -24.00 10.09
C GLU A 25 -12.34 -22.58 10.41
N MET A 26 -11.52 -22.02 9.52
CA MET A 26 -10.94 -20.68 9.68
C MET A 26 -11.41 -19.77 8.53
N PRO A 27 -11.63 -18.46 8.78
CA PRO A 27 -12.21 -17.53 7.80
C PRO A 27 -11.14 -16.99 6.80
N TRP A 28 -10.31 -17.89 6.27
CA TRP A 28 -9.21 -17.48 5.38
C TRP A 28 -9.69 -16.88 4.05
N LYS A 29 -10.85 -17.33 3.53
CA LYS A 29 -11.45 -16.77 2.31
C LYS A 29 -11.91 -15.34 2.52
N GLU A 30 -12.53 -15.06 3.65
CA GLU A 30 -13.00 -13.72 4.03
C GLU A 30 -11.84 -12.73 4.18
N LEU A 31 -10.67 -13.25 4.55
CA LEU A 31 -9.42 -12.49 4.65
C LEU A 31 -8.65 -12.40 3.33
N GLY A 32 -9.23 -12.86 2.21
CA GLY A 32 -8.64 -12.72 0.88
C GLY A 32 -7.52 -13.71 0.55
N LEU A 33 -7.34 -14.75 1.36
CA LEU A 33 -6.39 -15.83 1.08
C LEU A 33 -6.97 -16.83 0.08
N LYS A 34 -6.10 -17.46 -0.72
CA LYS A 34 -6.42 -18.60 -1.57
C LYS A 34 -6.23 -19.90 -0.80
N ALA A 35 -6.80 -20.98 -1.32
CA ALA A 35 -6.73 -22.29 -0.66
C ALA A 35 -5.29 -22.81 -0.52
N ASP A 36 -4.49 -22.67 -1.55
CA ASP A 36 -3.07 -23.03 -1.57
C ASP A 36 -2.21 -22.17 -0.62
N GLU A 37 -2.55 -20.90 -0.48
CA GLU A 37 -1.90 -19.99 0.48
C GLU A 37 -2.24 -20.40 1.93
N TYR A 38 -3.49 -20.73 2.21
CA TYR A 38 -3.90 -21.21 3.52
C TYR A 38 -3.23 -22.55 3.88
N GLU A 39 -3.15 -23.48 2.93
CA GLU A 39 -2.47 -24.76 3.16
C GLU A 39 -0.96 -24.54 3.42
N SER A 40 -0.31 -23.65 2.67
CA SER A 40 1.09 -23.30 2.93
C SER A 40 1.30 -22.71 4.34
N ILE A 41 0.35 -21.93 4.85
CA ILE A 41 0.39 -21.44 6.24
C ILE A 41 0.32 -22.61 7.24
N ARG A 42 -0.57 -23.58 7.00
CA ARG A 42 -0.69 -24.77 7.86
C ARG A 42 0.58 -25.62 7.86
N GLU A 43 1.17 -25.80 6.69
CA GLU A 43 2.45 -26.53 6.55
C GLU A 43 3.59 -25.82 7.30
N LEU A 44 3.73 -24.50 7.15
CA LEU A 44 4.75 -23.70 7.83
C LEU A 44 4.62 -23.76 9.35
N LEU A 45 3.40 -23.76 9.87
CA LEU A 45 3.15 -23.76 11.30
C LEU A 45 3.11 -25.18 11.90
N GLY A 46 2.94 -26.22 11.08
CA GLY A 46 2.68 -27.60 11.53
C GLY A 46 1.35 -27.77 12.28
N ARG A 47 0.45 -26.79 12.18
CA ARG A 47 -0.87 -26.74 12.79
C ARG A 47 -1.75 -25.71 12.08
N ARG A 48 -3.03 -25.62 12.44
CA ARG A 48 -3.79 -24.45 11.98
C ARG A 48 -3.25 -23.14 12.59
N PRO A 49 -3.36 -22.02 11.89
CA PRO A 49 -3.07 -20.71 12.49
C PRO A 49 -4.08 -20.39 13.60
N THR A 50 -3.68 -19.57 14.57
CA THR A 50 -4.62 -18.83 15.42
C THR A 50 -5.31 -17.73 14.61
N ASN A 51 -6.38 -17.15 15.14
CA ASN A 51 -7.06 -16.02 14.49
C ASN A 51 -6.11 -14.85 14.21
N ALA A 52 -5.23 -14.54 15.17
CA ALA A 52 -4.25 -13.45 15.02
C ALA A 52 -3.19 -13.78 13.97
N GLU A 53 -2.64 -14.99 13.98
CA GLU A 53 -1.67 -15.43 12.97
C GLU A 53 -2.29 -15.44 11.57
N LEU A 54 -3.54 -15.92 11.43
CA LEU A 54 -4.23 -15.91 10.15
C LEU A 54 -4.40 -14.50 9.60
N ALA A 55 -4.78 -13.55 10.46
CA ALA A 55 -4.88 -12.14 10.07
C ALA A 55 -3.52 -11.56 9.64
N MET A 56 -2.44 -11.84 10.37
CA MET A 56 -1.09 -11.41 10.00
C MET A 56 -0.65 -12.02 8.65
N TYR A 57 -0.84 -13.31 8.47
CA TYR A 57 -0.51 -13.98 7.21
C TYR A 57 -1.33 -13.44 6.04
N SER A 58 -2.62 -13.12 6.24
CA SER A 58 -3.45 -12.53 5.19
C SER A 58 -2.90 -11.21 4.67
N VAL A 59 -2.37 -10.36 5.58
CA VAL A 59 -1.71 -9.11 5.20
C VAL A 59 -0.40 -9.38 4.46
N MET A 60 0.42 -10.31 4.94
CA MET A 60 1.70 -10.67 4.31
C MET A 60 1.52 -11.27 2.91
N TRP A 61 0.45 -12.03 2.68
CA TRP A 61 0.07 -12.59 1.36
C TRP A 61 -0.79 -11.65 0.53
N SER A 62 -1.14 -10.47 1.04
CA SER A 62 -1.84 -9.45 0.25
C SER A 62 -0.98 -8.96 -0.91
N GLU A 63 -1.61 -8.44 -1.96
CA GLU A 63 -0.90 -7.85 -3.09
C GLU A 63 0.05 -6.73 -2.65
N HIS A 64 -0.35 -5.96 -1.64
CA HIS A 64 0.43 -4.86 -1.09
C HIS A 64 1.82 -5.28 -0.58
N CYS A 65 1.90 -6.42 0.12
CA CYS A 65 3.15 -6.90 0.71
C CYS A 65 3.89 -7.89 -0.19
N SER A 66 3.17 -8.79 -0.86
CA SER A 66 3.77 -9.92 -1.59
C SER A 66 4.00 -9.64 -3.08
N TYR A 67 3.31 -8.65 -3.65
CA TYR A 67 3.30 -8.38 -5.09
C TYR A 67 2.95 -9.64 -5.92
N LYS A 68 2.11 -10.53 -5.37
CA LYS A 68 1.86 -11.86 -5.94
C LYS A 68 1.28 -11.84 -7.34
N SER A 69 0.49 -10.83 -7.69
CA SER A 69 -0.08 -10.66 -9.03
C SER A 69 0.75 -9.70 -9.87
N SER A 70 1.24 -8.60 -9.31
CA SER A 70 1.96 -7.54 -10.03
C SER A 70 3.43 -7.86 -10.31
N LYS A 71 4.03 -8.80 -9.58
CA LYS A 71 5.46 -9.15 -9.73
C LYS A 71 5.85 -9.51 -11.16
N ILE A 72 4.96 -10.16 -11.90
CA ILE A 72 5.19 -10.50 -13.31
C ILE A 72 5.33 -9.24 -14.17
N HIS A 73 4.56 -8.20 -13.87
CA HIS A 73 4.63 -6.92 -14.56
C HIS A 73 5.85 -6.10 -14.14
N LEU A 74 6.19 -6.13 -12.84
CA LEU A 74 7.37 -5.42 -12.31
C LEU A 74 8.69 -5.93 -12.90
N ARG A 75 8.80 -7.22 -13.16
CA ARG A 75 10.01 -7.84 -13.76
C ARG A 75 10.39 -7.24 -15.11
N GLN A 76 9.42 -6.74 -15.89
CA GLN A 76 9.69 -6.14 -17.17
C GLN A 76 10.56 -4.88 -17.11
N PHE A 77 10.50 -4.12 -16.00
CA PHE A 77 11.33 -2.93 -15.85
C PHE A 77 12.82 -3.29 -15.85
N GLY A 78 13.20 -4.34 -15.11
CA GLY A 78 14.57 -4.82 -15.13
C GLY A 78 15.04 -5.31 -16.51
N ALA A 79 14.14 -5.98 -17.25
CA ALA A 79 14.43 -6.47 -18.60
C ALA A 79 14.53 -5.35 -19.66
N LYS A 80 13.76 -4.27 -19.48
CA LYS A 80 13.72 -3.12 -20.41
C LYS A 80 14.79 -2.05 -20.09
N THR A 81 15.43 -2.10 -18.95
CA THR A 81 16.48 -1.15 -18.56
C THR A 81 17.75 -1.45 -19.36
N THR A 82 18.12 -0.56 -20.28
CA THR A 82 19.31 -0.70 -21.12
C THR A 82 20.59 -0.34 -20.34
N PRO A 83 21.78 -0.71 -20.87
CA PRO A 83 23.06 -0.27 -20.28
C PRO A 83 23.14 1.27 -20.17
N GLU A 84 22.74 1.99 -21.21
CA GLU A 84 22.74 3.46 -21.24
C GLU A 84 21.84 4.05 -20.14
N MET A 85 20.64 3.50 -19.93
CA MET A 85 19.77 3.93 -18.83
C MET A 85 20.42 3.70 -17.46
N ARG A 86 21.19 2.62 -17.32
CA ARG A 86 21.90 2.30 -16.06
C ARG A 86 23.02 3.27 -15.74
N GLU A 87 23.67 3.86 -16.75
CA GLU A 87 24.71 4.86 -16.56
C GLU A 87 24.20 6.11 -15.86
N HIS A 88 22.92 6.46 -16.07
CA HIS A 88 22.26 7.60 -15.40
C HIS A 88 21.62 7.23 -14.06
N LEU A 89 21.50 5.94 -13.73
CA LEU A 89 20.85 5.49 -12.50
C LEU A 89 21.83 5.49 -11.33
N LEU A 90 21.77 6.53 -10.50
CA LEU A 90 22.62 6.63 -9.30
C LEU A 90 22.13 5.75 -8.16
N VAL A 91 20.79 5.65 -7.99
CA VAL A 91 20.16 4.80 -6.98
C VAL A 91 18.96 4.09 -7.60
N GLY A 92 18.97 2.78 -7.55
CA GLY A 92 17.95 1.92 -8.13
C GLY A 92 17.10 1.17 -7.09
N MET A 93 16.66 -0.03 -7.45
CA MET A 93 15.82 -0.88 -6.60
C MET A 93 16.54 -1.27 -5.30
N GLY A 94 15.76 -1.25 -4.20
CA GLY A 94 16.24 -1.60 -2.86
C GLY A 94 16.36 -0.40 -1.91
N GLU A 95 16.25 0.81 -2.46
CA GLU A 95 16.28 2.05 -1.69
C GLU A 95 14.90 2.71 -1.61
N ASN A 96 14.77 3.75 -0.77
CA ASN A 96 13.48 4.41 -0.54
C ASN A 96 12.95 5.17 -1.76
N ALA A 97 13.85 5.67 -2.61
CA ALA A 97 13.51 6.43 -3.80
C ALA A 97 14.52 6.19 -4.92
N GLY A 98 14.14 6.43 -6.15
CA GLY A 98 15.04 6.43 -7.29
C GLY A 98 15.83 7.73 -7.39
N VAL A 99 17.08 7.67 -7.84
CA VAL A 99 17.92 8.85 -8.10
C VAL A 99 18.55 8.71 -9.47
N VAL A 100 18.35 9.72 -10.31
CA VAL A 100 18.85 9.74 -11.70
C VAL A 100 19.75 10.97 -11.89
N ASP A 101 20.91 10.73 -12.49
CA ASP A 101 21.78 11.82 -12.97
C ASP A 101 21.13 12.52 -14.17
N ILE A 102 21.04 13.83 -14.11
CA ILE A 102 20.48 14.67 -15.17
C ILE A 102 21.56 15.57 -15.82
N GLY A 103 22.84 15.35 -15.51
CA GLY A 103 23.97 16.10 -16.03
C GLY A 103 24.36 17.32 -15.17
N ASP A 104 25.46 17.93 -15.51
CA ASP A 104 26.00 19.14 -14.89
C ASP A 104 26.18 19.05 -13.35
N GLY A 105 26.33 17.83 -12.82
CA GLY A 105 26.45 17.59 -11.38
C GLY A 105 25.11 17.60 -10.63
N TRP A 106 23.99 17.56 -11.33
CA TRP A 106 22.64 17.52 -10.75
C TRP A 106 22.05 16.12 -10.82
N ALA A 107 21.28 15.77 -9.81
CA ALA A 107 20.49 14.57 -9.78
C ALA A 107 19.04 14.85 -9.38
N VAL A 108 18.11 14.07 -9.92
CA VAL A 108 16.69 14.10 -9.53
C VAL A 108 16.38 12.88 -8.71
N THR A 109 15.83 13.11 -7.52
CA THR A 109 15.26 12.07 -6.66
C THR A 109 13.75 12.05 -6.84
N TYR A 110 13.19 10.88 -7.06
CA TYR A 110 11.76 10.71 -7.28
C TYR A 110 11.21 9.48 -6.58
N LYS A 111 9.97 9.58 -6.15
CA LYS A 111 9.19 8.49 -5.57
C LYS A 111 7.79 8.49 -6.15
N VAL A 112 7.29 7.31 -6.46
CA VAL A 112 5.89 7.08 -6.81
C VAL A 112 5.32 6.00 -5.89
N GLU A 113 4.10 6.20 -5.43
CA GLU A 113 3.41 5.27 -4.54
C GLU A 113 1.91 5.24 -4.85
N SER A 114 1.31 4.07 -4.78
CA SER A 114 -0.14 3.95 -4.70
C SER A 114 -0.56 3.95 -3.23
N HIS A 115 -1.50 4.82 -2.85
CA HIS A 115 -1.99 4.92 -1.48
C HIS A 115 -3.51 4.64 -1.44
N ASN A 116 -3.89 3.48 -1.97
CA ASN A 116 -5.27 3.13 -2.30
C ASN A 116 -6.15 2.94 -1.05
N HIS A 117 -5.89 1.90 -0.25
CA HIS A 117 -6.75 1.53 0.88
C HIS A 117 -6.97 2.65 1.89
N PRO A 118 -5.93 3.30 2.42
CA PRO A 118 -6.11 4.41 3.37
C PRO A 118 -6.92 5.56 2.77
N SER A 119 -6.69 5.88 1.50
CA SER A 119 -7.40 6.96 0.80
C SER A 119 -8.85 6.62 0.48
N TYR A 120 -9.20 5.34 0.36
CA TYR A 120 -10.61 4.94 0.22
C TYR A 120 -11.35 5.00 1.57
N VAL A 121 -10.72 4.50 2.63
CA VAL A 121 -11.33 4.45 3.98
C VAL A 121 -11.51 5.84 4.57
N GLU A 122 -10.44 6.62 4.62
CA GLU A 122 -10.40 8.00 5.12
C GLU A 122 -9.73 8.91 4.06
N PRO A 123 -10.49 9.38 3.06
CA PRO A 123 -9.91 9.98 1.87
C PRO A 123 -8.99 11.16 2.14
N TYR A 124 -9.39 12.08 3.02
CA TYR A 124 -8.58 13.24 3.36
C TYR A 124 -7.28 12.84 4.09
N GLN A 125 -7.41 12.10 5.18
CA GLN A 125 -6.26 11.68 6.00
C GLN A 125 -5.36 10.69 5.26
N GLY A 126 -5.97 9.75 4.54
CA GLY A 126 -5.26 8.76 3.75
C GLY A 126 -4.42 9.43 2.65
N ALA A 127 -5.00 10.31 1.85
CA ALA A 127 -4.28 10.99 0.78
C ALA A 127 -3.20 11.95 1.33
N ALA A 128 -3.47 12.67 2.40
CA ALA A 128 -2.48 13.49 3.07
C ALA A 128 -1.29 12.65 3.58
N THR A 129 -1.57 11.49 4.16
CA THR A 129 -0.52 10.54 4.61
C THR A 129 0.28 9.99 3.43
N GLY A 130 -0.36 9.73 2.28
CA GLY A 130 0.31 9.32 1.05
C GLY A 130 1.36 10.33 0.61
N VAL A 131 0.99 11.59 0.51
CA VAL A 131 1.95 12.69 0.19
C VAL A 131 3.06 12.77 1.24
N GLY A 132 2.72 12.69 2.53
CA GLY A 132 3.70 12.72 3.61
C GLY A 132 4.70 11.56 3.55
N GLY A 133 4.25 10.36 3.16
CA GLY A 133 5.07 9.17 2.99
C GLY A 133 6.14 9.36 1.91
N ILE A 134 5.75 9.74 0.71
CA ILE A 134 6.69 9.94 -0.40
C ILE A 134 7.63 11.13 -0.19
N VAL A 135 7.16 12.19 0.47
CA VAL A 135 8.01 13.31 0.86
C VAL A 135 9.11 12.87 1.83
N ARG A 136 8.76 12.01 2.81
CA ARG A 136 9.77 11.45 3.74
C ARG A 136 10.79 10.59 3.03
N ASP A 137 10.38 9.80 2.04
CA ASP A 137 11.30 8.99 1.24
C ASP A 137 12.32 9.88 0.50
N ILE A 138 11.87 10.96 -0.10
CA ILE A 138 12.77 11.94 -0.75
C ILE A 138 13.75 12.56 0.24
N ILE A 139 13.25 12.99 1.40
CA ILE A 139 14.08 13.59 2.46
C ILE A 139 15.10 12.56 3.00
N SER A 140 14.70 11.30 3.18
CA SER A 140 15.59 10.25 3.67
C SER A 140 16.76 9.95 2.72
N MET A 141 16.59 10.24 1.43
CA MET A 141 17.66 10.19 0.43
C MET A 141 18.56 11.42 0.41
N GLY A 142 18.34 12.37 1.32
CA GLY A 142 19.12 13.63 1.39
C GLY A 142 18.69 14.69 0.40
N ALA A 143 17.58 14.50 -0.30
CA ALA A 143 17.05 15.46 -1.28
C ALA A 143 15.95 16.33 -0.68
N ARG A 144 15.78 17.54 -1.23
CA ARG A 144 14.67 18.41 -0.90
C ARG A 144 13.54 18.22 -1.90
N PRO A 145 12.32 17.92 -1.45
CA PRO A 145 11.14 17.90 -2.33
C PRO A 145 10.94 19.27 -2.98
N VAL A 146 10.64 19.30 -4.27
CA VAL A 146 10.47 20.53 -5.05
C VAL A 146 9.12 20.61 -5.75
N ALA A 147 8.47 19.45 -5.98
CA ALA A 147 7.19 19.36 -6.66
C ALA A 147 6.49 18.03 -6.35
N VAL A 148 5.19 18.01 -6.55
CA VAL A 148 4.35 16.80 -6.56
C VAL A 148 3.65 16.64 -7.89
N MET A 149 3.31 15.40 -8.23
CA MET A 149 2.47 15.03 -9.36
C MET A 149 1.49 13.97 -8.90
N ASP A 150 0.26 14.01 -9.39
CA ASP A 150 -0.80 13.09 -8.96
C ASP A 150 -1.38 12.31 -10.14
N GLN A 151 -1.31 11.00 -10.11
CA GLN A 151 -2.07 10.10 -10.98
C GLN A 151 -3.25 9.56 -10.19
N LEU A 152 -4.39 10.23 -10.26
CA LEU A 152 -5.59 9.87 -9.52
C LEU A 152 -6.43 8.89 -10.31
N ARG A 153 -6.77 7.76 -9.69
CA ARG A 153 -7.58 6.70 -10.29
C ARG A 153 -8.75 6.40 -9.37
N PHE A 154 -9.95 6.53 -9.89
CA PHE A 154 -11.18 6.31 -9.15
C PHE A 154 -12.04 5.26 -9.86
N GLY A 155 -12.99 4.68 -9.14
CA GLY A 155 -14.06 3.88 -9.72
C GLY A 155 -15.04 4.71 -10.55
N ALA A 156 -16.15 4.09 -10.98
CA ALA A 156 -17.17 4.75 -11.80
C ALA A 156 -17.57 6.12 -11.26
N VAL A 157 -17.69 7.09 -12.13
CA VAL A 157 -18.01 8.48 -11.76
C VAL A 157 -19.39 8.59 -11.08
N ASP A 158 -20.32 7.71 -11.42
CA ASP A 158 -21.68 7.63 -10.89
C ASP A 158 -21.83 6.70 -9.67
N HIS A 159 -20.76 6.07 -9.22
CA HIS A 159 -20.82 5.26 -8.00
C HIS A 159 -21.10 6.16 -6.78
N PRO A 160 -22.03 5.78 -5.88
CA PRO A 160 -22.46 6.62 -4.75
C PRO A 160 -21.32 7.17 -3.88
N ASP A 161 -20.23 6.45 -3.77
CA ASP A 161 -19.09 6.79 -2.89
C ASP A 161 -18.03 7.66 -3.58
N THR A 162 -18.04 7.73 -4.91
CA THR A 162 -16.99 8.41 -5.68
C THR A 162 -16.86 9.88 -5.31
N ALA A 163 -17.98 10.59 -5.16
CA ALA A 163 -17.96 12.02 -4.81
C ALA A 163 -17.27 12.28 -3.46
N ARG A 164 -17.53 11.44 -2.46
CA ARG A 164 -16.87 11.50 -1.14
C ARG A 164 -15.38 11.28 -1.25
N VAL A 165 -14.99 10.23 -1.98
CA VAL A 165 -13.59 9.83 -2.12
C VAL A 165 -12.79 10.88 -2.88
N VAL A 166 -13.28 11.34 -4.03
CA VAL A 166 -12.63 12.38 -4.85
C VAL A 166 -12.42 13.67 -4.04
N HIS A 167 -13.48 14.15 -3.38
CA HIS A 167 -13.40 15.37 -2.58
C HIS A 167 -12.32 15.28 -1.50
N GLY A 168 -12.32 14.19 -0.74
CA GLY A 168 -11.36 13.97 0.34
C GLY A 168 -9.93 13.81 -0.15
N VAL A 169 -9.72 13.03 -1.20
CA VAL A 169 -8.38 12.81 -1.79
C VAL A 169 -7.78 14.11 -2.29
N VAL A 170 -8.52 14.87 -3.11
CA VAL A 170 -8.04 16.16 -3.63
C VAL A 170 -7.73 17.14 -2.50
N ALA A 171 -8.61 17.24 -1.50
CA ALA A 171 -8.38 18.11 -0.35
C ALA A 171 -7.16 17.66 0.48
N GLY A 172 -6.97 16.37 0.69
CA GLY A 172 -5.84 15.82 1.46
C GLY A 172 -4.50 16.08 0.78
N VAL A 173 -4.39 15.79 -0.52
CA VAL A 173 -3.19 16.08 -1.33
C VAL A 173 -2.89 17.57 -1.33
N GLY A 174 -3.91 18.40 -1.63
CA GLY A 174 -3.74 19.86 -1.71
C GLY A 174 -3.32 20.48 -0.38
N THR A 175 -3.94 20.10 0.72
CA THR A 175 -3.60 20.65 2.05
C THR A 175 -2.16 20.27 2.45
N TYR A 176 -1.76 19.02 2.25
CA TYR A 176 -0.41 18.61 2.60
C TYR A 176 0.65 19.28 1.74
N GLY A 177 0.44 19.33 0.42
CA GLY A 177 1.33 20.02 -0.51
C GLY A 177 1.47 21.50 -0.19
N ASN A 178 0.36 22.18 0.08
CA ASN A 178 0.34 23.59 0.47
C ASN A 178 1.10 23.85 1.78
N SER A 179 0.97 22.96 2.76
CA SER A 179 1.68 23.07 4.05
C SER A 179 3.20 22.99 3.89
N LEU A 180 3.66 22.28 2.87
CA LEU A 180 5.09 22.14 2.53
C LEU A 180 5.58 23.21 1.52
N GLY A 181 4.66 23.94 0.92
CA GLY A 181 4.98 24.87 -0.17
C GLY A 181 5.41 24.16 -1.47
N LEU A 182 4.90 22.95 -1.70
CA LEU A 182 5.19 22.17 -2.90
C LEU A 182 4.13 22.40 -3.96
N PRO A 183 4.49 22.87 -5.17
CA PRO A 183 3.54 22.97 -6.26
C PRO A 183 3.18 21.59 -6.81
N ASN A 184 1.91 21.41 -7.18
CA ASN A 184 1.51 20.33 -8.06
C ASN A 184 1.81 20.77 -9.50
N ILE A 185 2.67 20.04 -10.20
CA ILE A 185 3.14 20.39 -11.55
C ILE A 185 2.55 19.54 -12.65
N GLY A 186 1.69 18.58 -12.32
CA GLY A 186 1.05 17.73 -13.29
C GLY A 186 0.40 16.52 -12.68
N GLY A 187 -0.10 15.67 -13.56
CA GLY A 187 -0.83 14.45 -13.22
C GLY A 187 -2.00 14.24 -14.16
N GLU A 188 -2.83 13.30 -13.79
CA GLU A 188 -4.06 12.98 -14.51
C GLU A 188 -5.11 12.42 -13.57
N THR A 189 -6.37 12.53 -13.95
CA THR A 189 -7.48 11.94 -13.19
C THR A 189 -8.31 11.09 -14.13
N GLU A 190 -8.52 9.84 -13.78
CA GLU A 190 -9.33 8.90 -14.53
C GLU A 190 -10.37 8.22 -13.64
N PHE A 191 -11.49 7.88 -14.27
CA PHE A 191 -12.58 7.12 -13.69
C PHE A 191 -12.80 5.86 -14.53
N ASP A 192 -12.91 4.71 -13.87
CA ASP A 192 -13.11 3.42 -14.52
C ASP A 192 -14.31 2.69 -13.89
N SER A 193 -15.08 1.97 -14.73
CA SER A 193 -16.30 1.26 -14.33
C SER A 193 -16.05 -0.21 -13.95
#